data_741d2f0b1871d6c7474ef097e8d316da
#
_entry.id   741d2f0b1871d6c7474ef097e8d316da
#
_cell.length_a   1.000
_cell.length_b   1.000
_cell.length_c   1.000
_cell.angle_alpha   90.00
_cell.angle_beta   90.00
_cell.angle_gamma   90.00
#
_symmetry.space_group_name_H-M   'P 1'
#
loop_
_entity.id
_entity.type
_entity.pdbx_description
1 polymer ?
#
loop_
_entity_poly.entity_id
_entity_poly.type
_entity_poly.pdbx_seq_one_letter_code
_entity_poly.pdbx_strand_id
1 'polypeptide(L)'
;MTTTETLREALNAVEDPEIGMGIVDLGLVYDIAVEGESAKITYTLTSMGCPVGPWIAEQIETVANGCEGIEKVETELVWTPAWSPELMSEDAKFILGY
;
A
#
# COMPACT_ATOMS: atom_id res chain seq x y z
N MET A 1 9.71 -15.40 9.18
CA MET A 1 8.27 -15.42 8.87
C MET A 1 7.74 -14.00 8.75
N THR A 2 7.05 -13.70 7.67
CA THR A 2 6.54 -12.34 7.45
C THR A 2 5.22 -12.15 8.18
N THR A 3 5.14 -11.10 8.99
CA THR A 3 3.92 -10.72 9.69
C THR A 3 3.24 -9.57 8.95
N THR A 4 2.01 -9.25 9.36
CA THR A 4 1.27 -8.11 8.81
C THR A 4 2.07 -6.81 8.98
N GLU A 5 2.71 -6.62 10.13
CA GLU A 5 3.51 -5.42 10.37
C GLU A 5 4.76 -5.36 9.51
N THR A 6 5.45 -6.50 9.36
CA THR A 6 6.64 -6.58 8.52
C THR A 6 6.28 -6.28 7.07
N LEU A 7 5.16 -6.83 6.60
CA LEU A 7 4.69 -6.60 5.25
C LEU A 7 4.29 -5.14 5.05
N ARG A 8 3.66 -4.52 6.04
CA ARG A 8 3.29 -3.11 5.99
C ARG A 8 4.53 -2.22 5.84
N GLU A 9 5.57 -2.51 6.61
CA GLU A 9 6.83 -1.76 6.50
C GLU A 9 7.46 -1.93 5.12
N ALA A 10 7.46 -3.15 4.60
CA ALA A 10 7.99 -3.42 3.27
C ALA A 10 7.21 -2.67 2.20
N LEU A 11 5.88 -2.64 2.32
CA LEU A 11 5.04 -1.95 1.34
C LEU A 11 5.22 -0.44 1.35
N ASN A 12 5.69 0.13 2.46
CA ASN A 12 5.96 1.56 2.50
C ASN A 12 7.15 1.97 1.62
N ALA A 13 7.91 1.00 1.12
CA ALA A 13 8.95 1.26 0.12
C ALA A 13 8.35 1.55 -1.27
N VAL A 14 7.09 1.19 -1.49
CA VAL A 14 6.38 1.55 -2.71
C VAL A 14 5.93 2.99 -2.57
N GLU A 15 6.44 3.86 -3.44
CA GLU A 15 6.13 5.29 -3.39
C GLU A 15 5.21 5.69 -4.53
N ASP A 16 4.25 6.56 -4.23
CA ASP A 16 3.43 7.17 -5.27
C ASP A 16 4.32 8.17 -6.01
N PRO A 17 4.59 7.97 -7.31
CA PRO A 17 5.50 8.84 -8.04
C PRO A 17 5.02 10.28 -8.20
N GLU A 18 3.75 10.53 -8.03
CA GLU A 18 3.20 11.88 -8.10
C GLU A 18 3.44 12.67 -6.82
N ILE A 19 3.54 11.97 -5.70
CA ILE A 19 3.69 12.60 -4.39
C ILE A 19 5.10 12.38 -3.82
N GLY A 20 5.72 11.24 -4.16
CA GLY A 20 7.06 10.90 -3.68
C GLY A 20 7.08 10.37 -2.27
N MET A 21 6.00 9.75 -1.83
CA MET A 21 5.88 9.25 -0.46
C MET A 21 5.31 7.82 -0.47
N GLY A 22 5.71 7.02 0.51
CA GLY A 22 5.29 5.64 0.63
C GLY A 22 3.78 5.49 0.75
N ILE A 23 3.23 4.48 0.09
CA ILE A 23 1.77 4.29 0.04
C ILE A 23 1.16 3.99 1.40
N VAL A 24 1.93 3.42 2.33
CA VAL A 24 1.43 3.17 3.69
C VAL A 24 1.29 4.49 4.45
N ASP A 25 2.28 5.36 4.35
CA ASP A 25 2.21 6.69 4.98
C ASP A 25 1.10 7.54 4.39
N LEU A 26 0.82 7.38 3.10
CA LEU A 26 -0.26 8.11 2.44
C LEU A 26 -1.66 7.59 2.82
N GLY A 27 -1.73 6.45 3.50
CA GLY A 27 -3.01 5.87 3.87
C GLY A 27 -3.70 5.16 2.71
N LEU A 28 -2.96 4.73 1.70
CA LEU A 28 -3.52 4.04 0.55
C LEU A 28 -3.73 2.54 0.80
N VAL A 29 -3.03 1.97 1.77
CA VAL A 29 -3.19 0.57 2.13
C VAL A 29 -4.23 0.45 3.24
N TYR A 30 -5.37 -0.17 2.92
CA TYR A 30 -6.49 -0.28 3.85
C TYR A 30 -6.45 -1.53 4.70
N ASP A 31 -5.98 -2.64 4.14
CA ASP A 31 -5.94 -3.89 4.88
C ASP A 31 -4.82 -4.79 4.35
N ILE A 32 -4.24 -5.54 5.27
CA ILE A 32 -3.22 -6.54 4.93
C ILE A 32 -3.58 -7.81 5.70
N ALA A 33 -3.86 -8.87 4.96
CA ALA A 33 -4.15 -10.17 5.55
C ALA A 33 -3.07 -11.17 5.14
N VAL A 34 -2.47 -11.82 6.11
CA VAL A 34 -1.45 -12.84 5.85
C VAL A 34 -1.97 -14.18 6.39
N GLU A 35 -2.06 -15.17 5.52
CA GLU A 35 -2.46 -16.52 5.89
C GLU A 35 -1.44 -17.50 5.32
N GLY A 36 -0.61 -18.10 6.20
CA GLY A 36 0.42 -19.02 5.76
C GLY A 36 1.38 -18.36 4.79
N GLU A 37 1.37 -18.81 3.54
CA GLU A 37 2.24 -18.30 2.48
C GLU A 37 1.55 -17.26 1.60
N SER A 38 0.30 -16.94 1.89
CA SER A 38 -0.50 -16.03 1.09
C SER A 38 -0.66 -14.69 1.77
N ALA A 39 -0.64 -13.62 0.99
CA ALA A 39 -0.90 -12.29 1.47
C ALA A 39 -1.93 -11.61 0.57
N LYS A 40 -2.90 -10.95 1.18
CA LYS A 40 -3.89 -10.16 0.45
C LYS A 40 -3.78 -8.71 0.91
N ILE A 41 -3.59 -7.82 -0.03
CA ILE A 41 -3.45 -6.40 0.24
C ILE A 41 -4.63 -5.65 -0.39
N THR A 42 -5.40 -4.98 0.44
CA THR A 42 -6.50 -4.13 0.00
C THR A 42 -6.02 -2.69 0.04
N TYR A 43 -6.13 -2.00 -1.08
CA TYR A 43 -5.58 -0.65 -1.22
C TYR A 43 -6.52 0.23 -2.06
N THR A 44 -6.24 1.52 -2.03
CA THR A 44 -6.95 2.47 -2.87
C THR A 44 -5.95 3.44 -3.53
N LEU A 45 -6.48 4.31 -4.36
CA LEU A 45 -5.70 5.37 -5.01
C LEU A 45 -6.31 6.72 -4.67
N THR A 46 -5.52 7.78 -4.84
CA THR A 46 -5.97 9.13 -4.52
C THR A 46 -7.03 9.65 -5.48
N SER A 47 -7.05 9.11 -6.70
CA SER A 47 -8.05 9.50 -7.68
C SER A 47 -8.30 8.37 -8.67
N MET A 48 -9.53 8.31 -9.17
CA MET A 48 -9.93 7.29 -10.14
C MET A 48 -9.21 7.41 -11.47
N GLY A 49 -8.70 8.59 -11.78
CA GLY A 49 -7.97 8.82 -13.00
C GLY A 49 -6.46 8.66 -12.88
N CYS A 50 -5.98 8.05 -11.80
CA CYS A 50 -4.55 7.91 -11.57
C CYS A 50 -3.91 7.00 -12.62
N PRO A 51 -3.01 7.53 -13.48
CA PRO A 51 -2.40 6.74 -14.54
C PRO A 51 -1.36 5.74 -14.04
N VAL A 52 -0.94 5.87 -12.77
CA VAL A 52 0.06 4.98 -12.17
C VAL A 52 -0.56 3.86 -11.35
N GLY A 53 -1.89 3.74 -11.34
CA GLY A 53 -2.57 2.69 -10.59
C GLY A 53 -2.07 1.28 -10.90
N PRO A 54 -2.01 0.86 -12.17
CA PRO A 54 -1.49 -0.47 -12.51
C PRO A 54 -0.04 -0.65 -12.09
N TRP A 55 0.78 0.40 -12.15
CA TRP A 55 2.16 0.34 -11.71
C TRP A 55 2.25 0.12 -10.20
N ILE A 56 1.40 0.81 -9.43
CA ILE A 56 1.36 0.65 -7.97
C ILE A 56 0.99 -0.78 -7.61
N ALA A 57 -0.02 -1.36 -8.27
CA ALA A 57 -0.42 -2.73 -8.03
C ALA A 57 0.73 -3.70 -8.29
N GLU A 58 1.46 -3.50 -9.38
CA GLU A 58 2.60 -4.33 -9.72
C GLU A 58 3.72 -4.20 -8.68
N GLN A 59 3.97 -2.99 -8.19
CA GLN A 59 4.97 -2.77 -7.16
C GLN A 59 4.58 -3.43 -5.84
N ILE A 60 3.31 -3.37 -5.48
CA ILE A 60 2.82 -4.03 -4.28
C ILE A 60 3.05 -5.53 -4.37
N GLU A 61 2.72 -6.14 -5.51
CA GLU A 61 2.94 -7.57 -5.71
C GLU A 61 4.41 -7.93 -5.64
N THR A 62 5.27 -7.14 -6.28
CA THR A 62 6.70 -7.39 -6.29
C THR A 62 7.29 -7.33 -4.89
N VAL A 63 6.97 -6.29 -4.14
CA VAL A 63 7.49 -6.09 -2.80
C VAL A 63 6.97 -7.18 -1.85
N ALA A 64 5.67 -7.45 -1.89
CA ALA A 64 5.09 -8.45 -1.01
C ALA A 64 5.61 -9.85 -1.32
N ASN A 65 5.77 -10.18 -2.59
CA ASN A 65 6.28 -11.48 -3.02
C ASN A 65 7.76 -11.67 -2.66
N GLY A 66 8.48 -10.57 -2.47
CA GLY A 66 9.86 -10.60 -2.01
C GLY A 66 10.03 -10.81 -0.53
N CYS A 67 8.94 -10.76 0.25
CA CYS A 67 9.00 -10.99 1.69
C CYS A 67 9.14 -12.48 2.00
N GLU A 68 9.92 -12.79 3.01
CA GLU A 68 10.18 -14.18 3.40
C GLU A 68 8.90 -14.90 3.80
N GLY A 69 8.66 -16.04 3.19
CA GLY A 69 7.50 -16.87 3.49
C GLY A 69 6.25 -16.52 2.70
N ILE A 70 6.28 -15.49 1.88
CA ILE A 70 5.14 -15.12 1.04
C ILE A 70 5.36 -15.65 -0.37
N GLU A 71 4.54 -16.58 -0.80
CA GLU A 71 4.61 -17.16 -2.13
C GLU A 71 3.49 -16.72 -3.04
N LYS A 72 2.36 -16.32 -2.44
CA LYS A 72 1.18 -15.93 -3.20
C LYS A 72 0.68 -14.57 -2.74
N VAL A 73 0.55 -13.65 -3.66
CA VAL A 73 0.09 -12.28 -3.36
C VAL A 73 -1.17 -11.98 -4.15
N GLU A 74 -2.17 -11.46 -3.46
CA GLU A 74 -3.40 -11.00 -4.09
C GLU A 74 -3.58 -9.52 -3.73
N THR A 75 -3.92 -8.71 -4.72
CA THR A 75 -4.18 -7.30 -4.50
C THR A 75 -5.62 -6.99 -4.86
N GLU A 76 -6.25 -6.10 -4.10
CA GLU A 76 -7.60 -5.65 -4.37
C GLU A 76 -7.67 -4.15 -4.29
N LEU A 77 -8.05 -3.51 -5.39
CA LEU A 77 -8.25 -2.07 -5.44
C LEU A 77 -9.71 -1.77 -5.07
N VAL A 78 -9.90 -0.91 -4.08
CA VAL A 78 -11.22 -0.51 -3.64
C VAL A 78 -11.33 1.00 -3.65
N TRP A 79 -12.56 1.49 -3.80
CA TRP A 79 -12.85 2.94 -3.82
C TRP A 79 -13.72 3.37 -2.65
N THR A 80 -14.04 2.43 -1.76
CA THR A 80 -14.87 2.68 -0.58
C THR A 80 -14.16 2.10 0.64
N PRO A 81 -13.92 2.90 1.68
CA PRO A 81 -14.15 4.35 1.74
C PRO A 81 -13.20 5.11 0.81
N ALA A 82 -13.65 6.29 0.35
CA ALA A 82 -12.81 7.12 -0.50
C ALA A 82 -11.59 7.62 0.28
N TRP A 83 -10.46 7.70 -0.40
CA TRP A 83 -9.25 8.22 0.22
C TRP A 83 -9.39 9.70 0.55
N SER A 84 -8.81 10.11 1.68
CA SER A 84 -8.73 11.52 2.05
C SER A 84 -7.39 11.76 2.76
N PRO A 85 -6.93 13.01 2.84
CA PRO A 85 -5.68 13.34 3.54
C PRO A 85 -5.69 12.94 5.01
N GLU A 86 -6.87 12.79 5.61
CA GLU A 86 -6.98 12.37 7.00
C GLU A 86 -6.46 10.96 7.24
N LEU A 87 -6.40 10.13 6.19
CA LEU A 87 -5.92 8.77 6.28
C LEU A 87 -4.39 8.68 6.30
N MET A 88 -3.71 9.77 6.00
CA MET A 88 -2.25 9.80 6.04
C MET A 88 -1.73 9.66 7.47
N SER A 89 -0.50 9.12 7.59
CA SER A 89 0.20 9.11 8.86
C SER A 89 0.46 10.56 9.31
N GLU A 90 0.71 10.76 10.59
CA GLU A 90 1.00 12.10 11.10
C GLU A 90 2.27 12.68 10.48
N ASP A 91 3.28 11.84 10.28
CA ASP A 91 4.51 12.26 9.62
C ASP A 91 4.25 12.73 8.20
N ALA A 92 3.41 12.00 7.45
CA ALA A 92 3.07 12.37 6.09
C ALA A 92 2.31 13.69 6.07
N LYS A 93 1.36 13.87 6.98
CA LYS A 93 0.62 15.13 7.09
C LYS A 93 1.55 16.30 7.35
N PHE A 94 2.51 16.11 8.24
CA PHE A 94 3.47 17.15 8.58
C PHE A 94 4.31 17.54 7.37
N ILE A 95 4.84 16.55 6.68
CA ILE A 95 5.71 16.77 5.51
C ILE A 95 4.96 17.47 4.38
N LEU A 96 3.71 17.08 4.14
CA LEU A 96 2.90 17.63 3.04
C LEU A 96 2.11 18.88 3.44
N GLY A 97 2.13 19.27 4.69
CA GLY A 97 1.48 20.49 5.15
C GLY A 97 -0.02 20.37 5.44
N TYR A 98 -0.48 19.19 5.78
CA TYR A 98 -1.89 18.97 6.15
C TYR A 98 -2.13 19.08 7.65
#